data_c59f69ce633d7e99f992a602bbdf36d5
#
_entry.id   c59f69ce633d7e99f992a602bbdf36d5
#
_cell.length_a   1.000
_cell.length_b   1.000
_cell.length_c   1.000
_cell.angle_alpha   90.00
_cell.angle_beta   90.00
_cell.angle_gamma   90.00
#
_symmetry.space_group_name_H-M   'P 1'
#
loop_
_entity.id
_entity.type
_entity.pdbx_description
1 polymer ?
#
loop_
_entity_poly.entity_id
_entity_poly.type
_entity_poly.pdbx_seq_one_letter_code
_entity_poly.pdbx_strand_id
1 'polypeptide(L)'
;MQALEQLSNIVSRYMALFVILIAGVSLFQPWTFIWTVPWITILLGIVMFGMGMTLRFEDFKLVLQRPRDVFIGTVAQFGIMPLLAWGLAHLFSLPPELAAGVILVGTCPGGTSSNVMTYLARGDVALSVSMTMASTILAPIMTPLLTLWLAGQWIDIPAEKMMISIAQVVIAPILLGILINHFFERPVQKVVKVLPLISVVAIVLIVGGVVSANAGRIIETGALIMVVVMCHNLLGYALGFLVAKVLGMNMAKVKAVSIEVGMQNSGLATSLALLHFGPAAAIPGALFSVWHNISGSLAANYLSRRIKKQI
;
A
#
# COMPACT_ATOMS: atom_id res chain seq x y z
N MET A 1 -16.77 -14.41 19.42
CA MET A 1 -16.35 -13.03 19.05
C MET A 1 -15.05 -12.62 19.75
N GLN A 2 -14.96 -12.69 21.08
CA GLN A 2 -13.74 -12.28 21.81
C GLN A 2 -12.49 -13.04 21.37
N ALA A 3 -12.57 -14.37 21.20
CA ALA A 3 -11.43 -15.17 20.72
C ALA A 3 -10.97 -14.77 19.29
N LEU A 4 -11.91 -14.49 18.38
CA LEU A 4 -11.61 -14.01 17.03
C LEU A 4 -10.99 -12.62 17.04
N GLU A 5 -11.45 -11.74 17.91
CA GLU A 5 -10.87 -10.40 18.10
C GLU A 5 -9.43 -10.46 18.65
N GLN A 6 -9.19 -11.35 19.63
CA GLN A 6 -7.84 -11.60 20.14
C GLN A 6 -6.92 -12.18 19.06
N LEU A 7 -7.41 -13.16 18.28
CA LEU A 7 -6.66 -13.72 17.15
C LEU A 7 -6.35 -12.64 16.10
N SER A 8 -7.33 -11.82 15.73
CA SER A 8 -7.18 -10.69 14.81
C SER A 8 -6.07 -9.73 15.27
N ASN A 9 -6.06 -9.38 16.55
CA ASN A 9 -5.06 -8.49 17.12
C ASN A 9 -3.65 -9.11 17.11
N ILE A 10 -3.54 -10.40 17.43
CA ILE A 10 -2.26 -11.13 17.39
C ILE A 10 -1.75 -11.21 15.95
N VAL A 11 -2.59 -11.65 15.01
CA VAL A 11 -2.20 -11.82 13.61
C VAL A 11 -1.81 -10.48 12.99
N SER A 12 -2.54 -9.41 13.27
CA SER A 12 -2.20 -8.06 12.80
C SER A 12 -0.87 -7.56 13.40
N ARG A 13 -0.63 -7.84 14.68
CA ARG A 13 0.62 -7.47 15.35
C ARG A 13 1.84 -8.15 14.74
N TYR A 14 1.70 -9.41 14.31
CA TYR A 14 2.77 -10.21 13.74
C TYR A 14 2.67 -10.35 12.22
N MET A 15 1.90 -9.49 11.55
CA MET A 15 1.69 -9.52 10.10
C MET A 15 3.01 -9.63 9.31
N ALA A 16 4.01 -8.80 9.65
CA ALA A 16 5.30 -8.82 8.98
C ALA A 16 5.99 -10.20 9.07
N LEU A 17 5.89 -10.85 10.24
CA LEU A 17 6.44 -12.19 10.45
C LEU A 17 5.74 -13.22 9.55
N PHE A 18 4.39 -13.20 9.50
CA PHE A 18 3.64 -14.12 8.64
C PHE A 18 3.97 -13.91 7.17
N VAL A 19 4.07 -12.66 6.71
CA VAL A 19 4.43 -12.32 5.33
C VAL A 19 5.84 -12.85 5.00
N ILE A 20 6.82 -12.66 5.89
CA ILE A 20 8.20 -13.16 5.69
C ILE A 20 8.24 -14.70 5.66
N LEU A 21 7.55 -15.36 6.58
CA LEU A 21 7.50 -16.82 6.64
C LEU A 21 6.90 -17.42 5.37
N ILE A 22 5.76 -16.88 4.93
CA ILE A 22 5.10 -17.36 3.72
C ILE A 22 5.91 -17.03 2.46
N ALA A 23 6.52 -15.86 2.37
CA ALA A 23 7.44 -15.53 1.29
C ALA A 23 8.62 -16.50 1.24
N GLY A 24 9.21 -16.84 2.40
CA GLY A 24 10.26 -17.86 2.51
C GLY A 24 9.80 -19.24 2.04
N VAL A 25 8.66 -19.73 2.55
CA VAL A 25 8.10 -21.02 2.11
C VAL A 25 7.83 -21.00 0.61
N SER A 26 7.23 -19.94 0.08
CA SER A 26 6.90 -19.78 -1.35
C SER A 26 8.15 -19.74 -2.24
N LEU A 27 9.25 -19.20 -1.73
CA LEU A 27 10.51 -19.14 -2.47
C LEU A 27 11.16 -20.51 -2.62
N PHE A 28 11.19 -21.31 -1.55
CA PHE A 28 11.83 -22.64 -1.55
C PHE A 28 10.90 -23.77 -1.98
N GLN A 29 9.57 -23.58 -1.84
CA GLN A 29 8.54 -24.55 -2.21
C GLN A 29 7.41 -23.88 -3.01
N PRO A 30 7.66 -23.48 -4.27
CA PRO A 30 6.72 -22.67 -5.07
C PRO A 30 5.35 -23.31 -5.26
N TRP A 31 5.27 -24.65 -5.30
CA TRP A 31 3.98 -25.36 -5.47
C TRP A 31 2.98 -25.10 -4.33
N THR A 32 3.45 -24.65 -3.16
CA THR A 32 2.62 -24.49 -1.97
C THR A 32 1.59 -23.37 -2.14
N PHE A 33 1.94 -22.25 -2.82
CA PHE A 33 1.09 -21.08 -2.97
C PHE A 33 0.79 -20.66 -4.41
N ILE A 34 1.33 -21.35 -5.42
CA ILE A 34 1.09 -21.03 -6.84
C ILE A 34 -0.40 -21.01 -7.21
N TRP A 35 -1.21 -21.82 -6.54
CA TRP A 35 -2.65 -21.87 -6.72
C TRP A 35 -3.39 -20.58 -6.35
N THR A 36 -2.77 -19.69 -5.57
CA THR A 36 -3.38 -18.42 -5.18
C THR A 36 -3.30 -17.36 -6.28
N VAL A 37 -2.43 -17.53 -7.28
CA VAL A 37 -2.21 -16.54 -8.36
C VAL A 37 -3.51 -16.13 -9.06
N PRO A 38 -4.40 -17.03 -9.50
CA PRO A 38 -5.66 -16.65 -10.14
C PRO A 38 -6.62 -15.88 -9.21
N TRP A 39 -6.42 -15.97 -7.89
CA TRP A 39 -7.28 -15.36 -6.88
C TRP A 39 -6.80 -13.99 -6.40
N ILE A 40 -5.61 -13.53 -6.82
CA ILE A 40 -4.98 -12.31 -6.30
C ILE A 40 -5.88 -11.09 -6.45
N THR A 41 -6.52 -10.91 -7.59
CA THR A 41 -7.46 -9.81 -7.84
C THR A 41 -8.68 -9.87 -6.90
N ILE A 42 -9.21 -11.06 -6.67
CA ILE A 42 -10.36 -11.27 -5.76
C ILE A 42 -9.93 -11.02 -4.31
N LEU A 43 -8.78 -11.54 -3.90
CA LEU A 43 -8.21 -11.30 -2.57
C LEU A 43 -8.00 -9.80 -2.31
N LEU A 44 -7.48 -9.06 -3.30
CA LEU A 44 -7.38 -7.61 -3.20
C LEU A 44 -8.75 -6.95 -3.07
N GLY A 45 -9.75 -7.36 -3.87
CA GLY A 45 -11.11 -6.87 -3.78
C GLY A 45 -11.71 -7.07 -2.38
N ILE A 46 -11.45 -8.22 -1.74
CA ILE A 46 -11.86 -8.49 -0.35
C ILE A 46 -11.21 -7.51 0.63
N VAL A 47 -9.90 -7.24 0.46
CA VAL A 47 -9.20 -6.24 1.30
C VAL A 47 -9.80 -4.85 1.11
N MET A 48 -10.05 -4.45 -0.14
CA MET A 48 -10.64 -3.14 -0.46
C MET A 48 -12.08 -3.01 0.06
N PHE A 49 -12.87 -4.06 -0.05
CA PHE A 49 -14.20 -4.14 0.55
C PHE A 49 -14.15 -3.99 2.08
N GLY A 50 -13.22 -4.70 2.73
CA GLY A 50 -12.98 -4.57 4.16
C GLY A 50 -12.62 -3.13 4.55
N MET A 51 -11.73 -2.48 3.77
CA MET A 51 -11.42 -1.06 3.95
C MET A 51 -12.70 -0.20 3.85
N GLY A 52 -13.52 -0.42 2.82
CA GLY A 52 -14.79 0.30 2.66
C GLY A 52 -15.71 0.15 3.87
N MET A 53 -15.81 -1.05 4.46
CA MET A 53 -16.61 -1.27 5.68
C MET A 53 -16.08 -0.52 6.92
N THR A 54 -14.82 -0.09 6.94
CA THR A 54 -14.28 0.73 8.03
C THR A 54 -14.52 2.22 7.85
N LEU A 55 -14.86 2.67 6.64
CA LEU A 55 -15.09 4.07 6.30
C LEU A 55 -16.56 4.46 6.53
N ARG A 56 -16.76 5.73 6.90
CA ARG A 56 -18.07 6.37 7.07
C ARG A 56 -18.20 7.58 6.15
N PHE A 57 -19.41 7.97 5.83
CA PHE A 57 -19.65 9.20 5.05
C PHE A 57 -19.10 10.47 5.74
N GLU A 58 -19.04 10.47 7.07
CA GLU A 58 -18.44 11.54 7.85
C GLU A 58 -16.94 11.71 7.59
N ASP A 59 -16.23 10.63 7.23
CA ASP A 59 -14.79 10.67 6.95
C ASP A 59 -14.51 11.50 5.68
N PHE A 60 -15.44 11.52 4.70
CA PHE A 60 -15.33 12.38 3.52
C PHE A 60 -15.42 13.87 3.87
N LYS A 61 -16.16 14.23 4.94
CA LYS A 61 -16.20 15.61 5.43
C LYS A 61 -14.84 16.05 5.97
N LEU A 62 -14.05 15.14 6.57
CA LEU A 62 -12.71 15.46 7.05
C LEU A 62 -11.78 15.86 5.91
N VAL A 63 -11.90 15.26 4.73
CA VAL A 63 -11.17 15.67 3.52
C VAL A 63 -11.47 17.12 3.17
N LEU A 64 -12.77 17.48 3.20
CA LEU A 64 -13.23 18.85 2.85
C LEU A 64 -12.95 19.88 3.95
N GLN A 65 -12.80 19.46 5.21
CA GLN A 65 -12.48 20.36 6.33
C GLN A 65 -11.00 20.76 6.38
N ARG A 66 -10.10 19.98 5.76
CA ARG A 66 -8.65 20.21 5.76
C ARG A 66 -8.06 20.19 4.35
N PRO A 67 -8.63 20.96 3.39
CA PRO A 67 -8.31 20.82 1.97
C PRO A 67 -6.83 21.09 1.67
N ARG A 68 -6.21 22.07 2.35
CA ARG A 68 -4.79 22.39 2.18
C ARG A 68 -3.89 21.22 2.57
N ASP A 69 -4.11 20.63 3.73
CA ASP A 69 -3.24 19.56 4.25
C ASP A 69 -3.37 18.28 3.41
N VAL A 70 -4.61 17.93 3.04
CA VAL A 70 -4.90 16.79 2.18
C VAL A 70 -4.33 17.01 0.77
N PHE A 71 -4.48 18.21 0.21
CA PHE A 71 -3.91 18.56 -1.10
C PHE A 71 -2.39 18.40 -1.09
N ILE A 72 -1.70 18.98 -0.09
CA ILE A 72 -0.24 18.87 0.04
C ILE A 72 0.16 17.41 0.12
N GLY A 73 -0.50 16.61 0.97
CA GLY A 73 -0.18 15.21 1.13
C GLY A 73 -0.42 14.38 -0.14
N THR A 74 -1.53 14.63 -0.84
CA THR A 74 -1.87 13.93 -2.09
C THR A 74 -0.92 14.31 -3.23
N VAL A 75 -0.56 15.59 -3.35
CA VAL A 75 0.44 16.03 -4.33
C VAL A 75 1.82 15.45 -3.99
N ALA A 76 2.20 15.41 -2.71
CA ALA A 76 3.42 14.75 -2.29
C ALA A 76 3.42 13.27 -2.64
N GLN A 77 2.29 12.56 -2.43
CA GLN A 77 2.12 11.16 -2.77
C GLN A 77 2.37 10.90 -4.26
N PHE A 78 1.62 11.55 -5.14
CA PHE A 78 1.69 11.34 -6.59
C PHE A 78 2.85 12.08 -7.28
N GLY A 79 3.55 12.96 -6.57
CA GLY A 79 4.77 13.60 -7.06
C GLY A 79 6.03 12.86 -6.63
N ILE A 80 6.20 12.63 -5.33
CA ILE A 80 7.44 12.08 -4.77
C ILE A 80 7.62 10.61 -5.19
N MET A 81 6.65 9.77 -4.91
CA MET A 81 6.83 8.32 -5.05
C MET A 81 7.00 7.86 -6.51
N PRO A 82 6.22 8.38 -7.50
CA PRO A 82 6.44 8.01 -8.89
C PRO A 82 7.81 8.46 -9.41
N LEU A 83 8.23 9.69 -9.09
CA LEU A 83 9.51 10.22 -9.55
C LEU A 83 10.70 9.51 -8.88
N LEU A 84 10.61 9.17 -7.59
CA LEU A 84 11.60 8.32 -6.93
C LEU A 84 11.69 6.95 -7.59
N ALA A 85 10.57 6.31 -7.87
CA ALA A 85 10.53 5.02 -8.52
C ALA A 85 11.20 5.06 -9.91
N TRP A 86 10.89 6.08 -10.69
CA TRP A 86 11.49 6.33 -12.00
C TRP A 86 13.00 6.56 -11.89
N GLY A 87 13.43 7.44 -10.98
CA GLY A 87 14.86 7.72 -10.75
C GLY A 87 15.64 6.49 -10.29
N LEU A 88 15.07 5.68 -9.40
CA LEU A 88 15.68 4.42 -8.94
C LEU A 88 15.74 3.38 -10.06
N ALA A 89 14.69 3.28 -10.90
CA ALA A 89 14.69 2.36 -12.04
C ALA A 89 15.83 2.66 -13.01
N HIS A 90 16.10 3.95 -13.28
CA HIS A 90 17.24 4.38 -14.09
C HIS A 90 18.57 4.18 -13.37
N LEU A 91 18.69 4.61 -12.11
CA LEU A 91 19.92 4.52 -11.34
C LEU A 91 20.44 3.07 -11.23
N PHE A 92 19.55 2.13 -11.03
CA PHE A 92 19.87 0.71 -10.93
C PHE A 92 19.80 -0.03 -12.27
N SER A 93 19.53 0.67 -13.39
CA SER A 93 19.41 0.09 -14.74
C SER A 93 18.51 -1.15 -14.77
N LEU A 94 17.34 -1.04 -14.17
CA LEU A 94 16.43 -2.18 -14.01
C LEU A 94 15.94 -2.71 -15.36
N PRO A 95 15.77 -4.04 -15.50
CA PRO A 95 15.11 -4.63 -16.65
C PRO A 95 13.68 -4.04 -16.83
N PRO A 96 13.17 -3.93 -18.07
CA PRO A 96 11.91 -3.25 -18.38
C PRO A 96 10.72 -3.62 -17.51
N GLU A 97 10.48 -4.92 -17.30
CA GLU A 97 9.38 -5.43 -16.51
C GLU A 97 9.51 -5.04 -15.02
N LEU A 98 10.73 -5.11 -14.46
CA LEU A 98 11.01 -4.73 -13.08
C LEU A 98 10.94 -3.21 -12.88
N ALA A 99 11.44 -2.43 -13.85
CA ALA A 99 11.32 -0.97 -13.85
C ALA A 99 9.84 -0.55 -13.83
N ALA A 100 9.02 -1.11 -14.72
CA ALA A 100 7.58 -0.86 -14.75
C ALA A 100 6.90 -1.26 -13.43
N GLY A 101 7.30 -2.38 -12.83
CA GLY A 101 6.79 -2.82 -11.53
C GLY A 101 7.13 -1.85 -10.39
N VAL A 102 8.37 -1.35 -10.31
CA VAL A 102 8.78 -0.36 -9.30
C VAL A 102 8.02 0.96 -9.49
N ILE A 103 7.90 1.43 -10.74
CA ILE A 103 7.14 2.64 -11.07
C ILE A 103 5.68 2.47 -10.72
N LEU A 104 5.08 1.31 -11.02
CA LEU A 104 3.70 1.03 -10.66
C LEU A 104 3.47 1.07 -9.15
N VAL A 105 4.40 0.56 -8.34
CA VAL A 105 4.35 0.72 -6.87
C VAL A 105 4.33 2.21 -6.50
N GLY A 106 5.19 3.02 -7.11
CA GLY A 106 5.26 4.46 -6.83
C GLY A 106 4.03 5.24 -7.25
N THR A 107 3.35 4.82 -8.33
CA THR A 107 2.14 5.49 -8.85
C THR A 107 0.85 5.05 -8.16
N CYS A 108 0.88 3.99 -7.35
CA CYS A 108 -0.26 3.56 -6.55
C CYS A 108 -0.59 4.55 -5.43
N PRO A 109 -1.84 4.56 -4.92
CA PRO A 109 -2.22 5.38 -3.78
C PRO A 109 -1.56 4.90 -2.48
N GLY A 110 -1.70 5.66 -1.40
CA GLY A 110 -1.28 5.27 -0.06
C GLY A 110 -1.88 3.94 0.40
N GLY A 111 -1.13 3.19 1.18
CA GLY A 111 -1.55 1.89 1.70
C GLY A 111 -2.37 2.03 2.99
N THR A 112 -3.39 1.19 3.19
CA THR A 112 -4.24 1.25 4.40
C THR A 112 -3.49 1.03 5.71
N SER A 113 -2.38 0.32 5.69
CA SER A 113 -1.54 0.10 6.87
C SER A 113 -0.85 1.38 7.37
N SER A 114 -0.71 2.42 6.52
CA SER A 114 -0.16 3.72 6.92
C SER A 114 -0.96 4.38 8.04
N ASN A 115 -2.29 4.22 8.06
CA ASN A 115 -3.16 4.77 9.10
C ASN A 115 -2.84 4.18 10.48
N VAL A 116 -2.58 2.88 10.54
CA VAL A 116 -2.19 2.19 11.79
C VAL A 116 -0.80 2.66 12.23
N MET A 117 0.14 2.77 11.30
CA MET A 117 1.50 3.25 11.60
C MET A 117 1.49 4.72 12.04
N THR A 118 0.65 5.55 11.43
CA THR A 118 0.43 6.94 11.86
C THR A 118 -0.12 7.03 13.29
N TYR A 119 -1.08 6.17 13.64
CA TYR A 119 -1.58 6.07 15.02
C TYR A 119 -0.47 5.69 16.00
N LEU A 120 0.31 4.65 15.68
CA LEU A 120 1.43 4.20 16.53
C LEU A 120 2.54 5.27 16.66
N ALA A 121 2.77 6.05 15.59
CA ALA A 121 3.70 7.18 15.60
C ALA A 121 3.20 8.41 16.38
N ARG A 122 1.96 8.37 16.89
CA ARG A 122 1.26 9.55 17.46
C ARG A 122 1.19 10.71 16.44
N GLY A 123 0.91 10.38 15.19
CA GLY A 123 0.64 11.32 14.11
C GLY A 123 -0.84 11.73 14.05
N ASP A 124 -1.17 12.59 13.09
CA ASP A 124 -2.56 13.00 12.80
C ASP A 124 -3.26 11.92 11.96
N VAL A 125 -3.96 11.00 12.65
CA VAL A 125 -4.66 9.88 12.01
C VAL A 125 -5.77 10.37 11.09
N ALA A 126 -6.47 11.45 11.45
CA ALA A 126 -7.53 12.00 10.60
C ALA A 126 -6.96 12.50 9.26
N LEU A 127 -5.79 13.13 9.26
CA LEU A 127 -5.10 13.52 8.04
C LEU A 127 -4.64 12.29 7.24
N SER A 128 -4.06 11.28 7.88
CA SER A 128 -3.62 10.04 7.23
C SER A 128 -4.78 9.36 6.50
N VAL A 129 -5.91 9.14 7.18
CA VAL A 129 -7.13 8.56 6.58
C VAL A 129 -7.62 9.41 5.41
N SER A 130 -7.65 10.74 5.56
CA SER A 130 -8.08 11.66 4.51
C SER A 130 -7.17 11.59 3.28
N MET A 131 -5.85 11.47 3.46
CA MET A 131 -4.89 11.32 2.36
C MET A 131 -5.05 9.96 1.65
N THR A 132 -5.18 8.86 2.42
CA THR A 132 -5.45 7.54 1.85
C THR A 132 -6.73 7.56 1.01
N MET A 133 -7.81 8.17 1.52
CA MET A 133 -9.08 8.28 0.79
C MET A 133 -8.92 9.10 -0.50
N ALA A 134 -8.32 10.30 -0.40
CA ALA A 134 -8.12 11.19 -1.54
C ALA A 134 -7.26 10.52 -2.62
N SER A 135 -6.13 9.92 -2.25
CA SER A 135 -5.26 9.23 -3.19
C SER A 135 -5.93 7.99 -3.80
N THR A 136 -6.73 7.25 -3.03
CA THR A 136 -7.46 6.07 -3.54
C THR A 136 -8.56 6.46 -4.54
N ILE A 137 -9.29 7.56 -4.28
CA ILE A 137 -10.31 8.08 -5.22
C ILE A 137 -9.66 8.56 -6.52
N LEU A 138 -8.49 9.16 -6.45
CA LEU A 138 -7.74 9.63 -7.61
C LEU A 138 -6.99 8.51 -8.35
N ALA A 139 -6.75 7.37 -7.71
CA ALA A 139 -5.97 6.27 -8.26
C ALA A 139 -6.41 5.79 -9.65
N PRO A 140 -7.72 5.63 -9.98
CA PRO A 140 -8.14 5.22 -11.32
C PRO A 140 -7.62 6.11 -12.45
N ILE A 141 -7.33 7.37 -12.16
CA ILE A 141 -6.80 8.33 -13.13
C ILE A 141 -5.29 8.49 -12.97
N MET A 142 -4.83 8.79 -11.76
CA MET A 142 -3.43 9.13 -11.51
C MET A 142 -2.48 7.96 -11.71
N THR A 143 -2.83 6.77 -11.21
CA THR A 143 -1.96 5.59 -11.34
C THR A 143 -1.72 5.21 -12.80
N PRO A 144 -2.73 5.02 -13.68
CA PRO A 144 -2.49 4.67 -15.07
C PRO A 144 -1.75 5.76 -15.85
N LEU A 145 -2.12 7.03 -15.67
CA LEU A 145 -1.49 8.14 -16.41
C LEU A 145 -0.03 8.34 -16.01
N LEU A 146 0.28 8.31 -14.72
CA LEU A 146 1.66 8.43 -14.25
C LEU A 146 2.49 7.19 -14.64
N THR A 147 1.89 6.00 -14.63
CA THR A 147 2.58 4.78 -15.10
C THR A 147 2.85 4.86 -16.60
N LEU A 148 1.89 5.31 -17.42
CA LEU A 148 2.08 5.53 -18.84
C LEU A 148 3.19 6.55 -19.10
N TRP A 149 3.17 7.68 -18.41
CA TRP A 149 4.16 8.73 -18.58
C TRP A 149 5.58 8.30 -18.20
N LEU A 150 5.74 7.60 -17.08
CA LEU A 150 7.05 7.26 -16.54
C LEU A 150 7.58 5.89 -16.99
N ALA A 151 6.71 4.89 -17.17
CA ALA A 151 7.11 3.53 -17.55
C ALA A 151 6.89 3.21 -19.03
N GLY A 152 6.16 4.04 -19.77
CA GLY A 152 5.85 3.82 -21.19
C GLY A 152 7.08 3.75 -22.10
N GLN A 153 8.23 4.20 -21.64
CA GLN A 153 9.50 4.04 -22.36
C GLN A 153 10.07 2.61 -22.32
N TRP A 154 9.67 1.79 -21.34
CA TRP A 154 10.17 0.43 -21.16
C TRP A 154 9.21 -0.64 -21.68
N ILE A 155 7.92 -0.44 -21.48
CA ILE A 155 6.88 -1.40 -21.87
C ILE A 155 5.61 -0.65 -22.33
N ASP A 156 4.78 -1.34 -23.11
CA ASP A 156 3.45 -0.82 -23.48
C ASP A 156 2.52 -0.80 -22.26
N ILE A 157 1.93 0.36 -21.98
CA ILE A 157 1.08 0.60 -20.81
C ILE A 157 -0.39 0.76 -21.27
N PRO A 158 -1.25 -0.23 -21.00
CA PRO A 158 -2.66 -0.16 -21.37
C PRO A 158 -3.46 0.69 -20.35
N ALA A 159 -3.22 2.01 -20.34
CA ALA A 159 -3.71 2.92 -19.32
C ALA A 159 -5.24 2.86 -19.16
N GLU A 160 -6.01 2.80 -20.24
CA GLU A 160 -7.47 2.69 -20.19
C GLU A 160 -7.93 1.41 -19.50
N LYS A 161 -7.33 0.26 -19.84
CA LYS A 161 -7.65 -1.02 -19.17
C LYS A 161 -7.29 -0.98 -17.70
N MET A 162 -6.17 -0.33 -17.35
CA MET A 162 -5.78 -0.13 -15.95
C MET A 162 -6.78 0.75 -15.19
N MET A 163 -7.29 1.84 -15.81
CA MET A 163 -8.33 2.69 -15.19
C MET A 163 -9.57 1.87 -14.83
N ILE A 164 -10.05 1.05 -15.77
CA ILE A 164 -11.21 0.17 -15.56
C ILE A 164 -10.92 -0.87 -14.47
N SER A 165 -9.74 -1.49 -14.49
CA SER A 165 -9.34 -2.47 -13.47
C SER A 165 -9.31 -1.87 -12.07
N ILE A 166 -8.76 -0.65 -11.91
CA ILE A 166 -8.72 0.03 -10.61
C ILE A 166 -10.14 0.39 -10.16
N ALA A 167 -10.99 0.88 -11.06
CA ALA A 167 -12.38 1.17 -10.74
C ALA A 167 -13.12 -0.08 -10.24
N GLN A 168 -12.91 -1.23 -10.86
CA GLN A 168 -13.57 -2.49 -10.51
C GLN A 168 -12.99 -3.14 -9.25
N VAL A 169 -11.67 -3.15 -9.08
CA VAL A 169 -10.99 -3.91 -8.01
C VAL A 169 -10.80 -3.09 -6.75
N VAL A 170 -10.82 -1.75 -6.86
CA VAL A 170 -10.62 -0.84 -5.72
C VAL A 170 -11.89 -0.04 -5.41
N ILE A 171 -12.36 0.78 -6.38
CA ILE A 171 -13.44 1.73 -6.10
C ILE A 171 -14.77 0.99 -5.84
N ALA A 172 -15.16 0.04 -6.69
CA ALA A 172 -16.41 -0.66 -6.54
C ALA A 172 -16.52 -1.45 -5.21
N PRO A 173 -15.51 -2.23 -4.78
CA PRO A 173 -15.55 -2.89 -3.46
C PRO A 173 -15.58 -1.91 -2.29
N ILE A 174 -14.81 -0.80 -2.35
CA ILE A 174 -14.84 0.22 -1.30
C ILE A 174 -16.22 0.84 -1.18
N LEU A 175 -16.83 1.25 -2.30
CA LEU A 175 -18.18 1.82 -2.29
C LEU A 175 -19.21 0.83 -1.75
N LEU A 176 -19.13 -0.44 -2.16
CA LEU A 176 -20.00 -1.49 -1.63
C LEU A 176 -19.81 -1.65 -0.12
N GLY A 177 -18.58 -1.63 0.38
CA GLY A 177 -18.26 -1.69 1.81
C GLY A 177 -18.87 -0.53 2.59
N ILE A 178 -18.74 0.71 2.08
CA ILE A 178 -19.33 1.93 2.67
C ILE A 178 -20.86 1.81 2.71
N LEU A 179 -21.49 1.38 1.62
CA LEU A 179 -22.93 1.21 1.55
C LEU A 179 -23.42 0.18 2.57
N ILE A 180 -22.74 -0.97 2.67
CA ILE A 180 -23.09 -2.00 3.66
C ILE A 180 -22.90 -1.47 5.08
N ASN A 181 -21.81 -0.72 5.35
CA ASN A 181 -21.63 -0.10 6.66
C ASN A 181 -22.76 0.89 6.97
N HIS A 182 -23.17 1.70 6.00
CA HIS A 182 -24.24 2.68 6.19
C HIS A 182 -25.62 2.04 6.51
N PHE A 183 -25.99 1.01 5.76
CA PHE A 183 -27.30 0.36 5.94
C PHE A 183 -27.34 -0.65 7.09
N PHE A 184 -26.18 -1.25 7.44
CA PHE A 184 -26.08 -2.33 8.43
C PHE A 184 -25.02 -2.01 9.51
N GLU A 185 -24.99 -0.79 10.03
CA GLU A 185 -23.96 -0.32 10.96
C GLU A 185 -23.73 -1.27 12.15
N ARG A 186 -24.82 -1.70 12.84
CA ARG A 186 -24.71 -2.55 14.04
C ARG A 186 -24.05 -3.91 13.79
N PRO A 187 -24.43 -4.72 12.79
CA PRO A 187 -23.76 -5.98 12.49
C PRO A 187 -22.35 -5.73 11.94
N VAL A 188 -22.13 -4.70 11.11
CA VAL A 188 -20.82 -4.38 10.54
C VAL A 188 -19.80 -4.05 11.63
N GLN A 189 -20.14 -3.32 12.68
CA GLN A 189 -19.23 -3.03 13.80
C GLN A 189 -18.70 -4.29 14.50
N LYS A 190 -19.44 -5.41 14.48
CA LYS A 190 -18.94 -6.70 14.99
C LYS A 190 -17.92 -7.32 14.02
N VAL A 191 -18.17 -7.20 12.72
CA VAL A 191 -17.33 -7.76 11.66
C VAL A 191 -16.03 -6.95 11.50
N VAL A 192 -16.10 -5.63 11.60
CA VAL A 192 -14.94 -4.71 11.50
C VAL A 192 -13.80 -5.11 12.43
N LYS A 193 -14.10 -5.66 13.60
CA LYS A 193 -13.08 -6.15 14.55
C LYS A 193 -12.29 -7.36 14.05
N VAL A 194 -12.82 -8.10 13.08
CA VAL A 194 -12.21 -9.31 12.48
C VAL A 194 -11.62 -9.02 11.10
N LEU A 195 -11.97 -7.88 10.48
CA LEU A 195 -11.45 -7.50 9.16
C LEU A 195 -9.91 -7.47 9.07
N PRO A 196 -9.17 -7.02 10.08
CA PRO A 196 -7.71 -7.06 10.02
C PRO A 196 -7.18 -8.49 9.81
N LEU A 197 -7.81 -9.50 10.43
CA LEU A 197 -7.44 -10.89 10.21
C LEU A 197 -7.65 -11.31 8.76
N ILE A 198 -8.81 -10.98 8.18
CA ILE A 198 -9.13 -11.29 6.77
C ILE A 198 -8.13 -10.60 5.84
N SER A 199 -7.83 -9.32 6.10
CA SER A 199 -6.88 -8.55 5.30
C SER A 199 -5.47 -9.14 5.37
N VAL A 200 -4.98 -9.54 6.55
CA VAL A 200 -3.67 -10.16 6.70
C VAL A 200 -3.60 -11.49 5.95
N VAL A 201 -4.62 -12.34 6.08
CA VAL A 201 -4.66 -13.62 5.34
C VAL A 201 -4.65 -13.38 3.84
N ALA A 202 -5.45 -12.43 3.34
CA ALA A 202 -5.47 -12.11 1.92
C ALA A 202 -4.11 -11.59 1.42
N ILE A 203 -3.47 -10.66 2.16
CA ILE A 203 -2.16 -10.12 1.80
C ILE A 203 -1.09 -11.20 1.81
N VAL A 204 -1.10 -12.08 2.81
CA VAL A 204 -0.16 -13.21 2.91
C VAL A 204 -0.31 -14.16 1.72
N LEU A 205 -1.55 -14.47 1.30
CA LEU A 205 -1.83 -15.29 0.13
C LEU A 205 -1.41 -14.60 -1.18
N ILE A 206 -1.63 -13.29 -1.31
CA ILE A 206 -1.17 -12.50 -2.46
C ILE A 206 0.35 -12.58 -2.57
N VAL A 207 1.07 -12.29 -1.49
CA VAL A 207 2.55 -12.34 -1.47
C VAL A 207 3.04 -13.76 -1.77
N GLY A 208 2.44 -14.77 -1.14
CA GLY A 208 2.76 -16.18 -1.36
C GLY A 208 2.64 -16.59 -2.82
N GLY A 209 1.53 -16.22 -3.48
CA GLY A 209 1.30 -16.49 -4.90
C GLY A 209 2.32 -15.84 -5.82
N VAL A 210 2.60 -14.55 -5.60
CA VAL A 210 3.57 -13.81 -6.43
C VAL A 210 4.98 -14.35 -6.25
N VAL A 211 5.40 -14.61 -5.01
CA VAL A 211 6.73 -15.19 -4.75
C VAL A 211 6.83 -16.59 -5.37
N SER A 212 5.79 -17.42 -5.23
CA SER A 212 5.74 -18.74 -5.86
C SER A 212 5.86 -18.67 -7.38
N ALA A 213 5.12 -17.77 -8.02
CA ALA A 213 5.14 -17.60 -9.48
C ALA A 213 6.48 -17.09 -10.02
N ASN A 214 7.29 -16.45 -9.18
CA ASN A 214 8.53 -15.79 -9.57
C ASN A 214 9.76 -16.30 -8.82
N ALA A 215 9.70 -17.48 -8.15
CA ALA A 215 10.75 -17.96 -7.26
C ALA A 215 12.14 -17.96 -7.91
N GLY A 216 12.27 -18.43 -9.15
CA GLY A 216 13.53 -18.41 -9.89
C GLY A 216 14.08 -16.99 -10.11
N ARG A 217 13.24 -16.08 -10.60
CA ARG A 217 13.65 -14.67 -10.82
C ARG A 217 13.99 -13.93 -9.53
N ILE A 218 13.27 -14.23 -8.43
CA ILE A 218 13.55 -13.61 -7.12
C ILE A 218 14.90 -14.09 -6.57
N ILE A 219 15.30 -15.33 -6.82
CA ILE A 219 16.64 -15.82 -6.44
C ILE A 219 17.73 -15.02 -7.19
N GLU A 220 17.52 -14.72 -8.46
CA GLU A 220 18.50 -14.00 -9.29
C GLU A 220 18.52 -12.49 -9.03
N THR A 221 17.36 -11.85 -8.93
CA THR A 221 17.24 -10.39 -8.93
C THR A 221 16.68 -9.81 -7.62
N GLY A 222 16.19 -10.65 -6.71
CA GLY A 222 15.45 -10.22 -5.52
C GLY A 222 16.27 -9.35 -4.57
N ALA A 223 17.58 -9.62 -4.43
CA ALA A 223 18.45 -8.77 -3.60
C ALA A 223 18.53 -7.34 -4.14
N LEU A 224 18.69 -7.17 -5.46
CA LEU A 224 18.69 -5.87 -6.12
C LEU A 224 17.35 -5.16 -5.93
N ILE A 225 16.25 -5.85 -6.23
CA ILE A 225 14.91 -5.26 -6.11
C ILE A 225 14.57 -4.94 -4.64
N MET A 226 15.03 -5.73 -3.68
CA MET A 226 14.86 -5.42 -2.26
C MET A 226 15.58 -4.12 -1.90
N VAL A 227 16.82 -3.89 -2.36
CA VAL A 227 17.53 -2.62 -2.15
C VAL A 227 16.77 -1.46 -2.77
N VAL A 228 16.29 -1.59 -4.01
CA VAL A 228 15.48 -0.56 -4.68
C VAL A 228 14.21 -0.25 -3.89
N VAL A 229 13.49 -1.27 -3.45
CA VAL A 229 12.26 -1.14 -2.64
C VAL A 229 12.57 -0.45 -1.29
N MET A 230 13.66 -0.83 -0.63
CA MET A 230 14.10 -0.20 0.61
C MET A 230 14.41 1.28 0.41
N CYS A 231 15.19 1.62 -0.62
CA CYS A 231 15.50 3.00 -0.97
C CYS A 231 14.23 3.80 -1.30
N HIS A 232 13.33 3.25 -2.11
CA HIS A 232 12.08 3.87 -2.50
C HIS A 232 11.21 4.22 -1.28
N ASN A 233 11.01 3.27 -0.38
CA ASN A 233 10.22 3.46 0.82
C ASN A 233 10.87 4.45 1.80
N LEU A 234 12.16 4.30 2.10
CA LEU A 234 12.87 5.16 3.06
C LEU A 234 12.99 6.60 2.57
N LEU A 235 13.29 6.80 1.28
CA LEU A 235 13.31 8.13 0.66
C LEU A 235 11.91 8.72 0.63
N GLY A 236 10.86 7.91 0.40
CA GLY A 236 9.47 8.34 0.51
C GLY A 236 9.14 8.90 1.90
N TYR A 237 9.52 8.20 2.98
CA TYR A 237 9.37 8.72 4.34
C TYR A 237 10.14 10.04 4.53
N ALA A 238 11.39 10.09 4.09
CA ALA A 238 12.24 11.26 4.29
C ALA A 238 11.75 12.49 3.53
N LEU A 239 11.38 12.34 2.27
CA LEU A 239 10.90 13.44 1.44
C LEU A 239 9.49 13.87 1.84
N GLY A 240 8.59 12.93 2.18
CA GLY A 240 7.27 13.27 2.74
C GLY A 240 7.39 14.06 4.04
N PHE A 241 8.30 13.66 4.93
CA PHE A 241 8.63 14.40 6.14
C PHE A 241 9.14 15.81 5.84
N LEU A 242 10.09 15.92 4.92
CA LEU A 242 10.73 17.19 4.56
C LEU A 242 9.71 18.18 3.96
N VAL A 243 8.92 17.73 2.99
CA VAL A 243 7.90 18.57 2.32
C VAL A 243 6.89 19.08 3.34
N ALA A 244 6.33 18.22 4.18
CA ALA A 244 5.36 18.63 5.20
C ALA A 244 5.96 19.64 6.20
N LYS A 245 7.23 19.41 6.60
CA LYS A 245 7.93 20.30 7.52
C LYS A 245 8.24 21.69 6.91
N VAL A 246 8.73 21.70 5.66
CA VAL A 246 9.03 22.95 4.93
C VAL A 246 7.76 23.77 4.69
N LEU A 247 6.62 23.11 4.45
CA LEU A 247 5.32 23.78 4.27
C LEU A 247 4.64 24.17 5.60
N GLY A 248 5.36 24.10 6.72
CA GLY A 248 4.93 24.62 8.02
C GLY A 248 3.88 23.77 8.74
N MET A 249 3.75 22.49 8.41
CA MET A 249 2.83 21.60 9.12
C MET A 249 3.34 21.32 10.53
N ASN A 250 2.43 21.16 11.51
CA ASN A 250 2.79 20.72 12.83
C ASN A 250 3.31 19.27 12.84
N MET A 251 4.03 18.86 13.87
CA MET A 251 4.74 17.59 13.91
C MET A 251 3.80 16.36 13.78
N ALA A 252 2.57 16.42 14.26
CA ALA A 252 1.60 15.33 14.11
C ALA A 252 1.23 15.12 12.63
N LYS A 253 1.01 16.21 11.89
CA LYS A 253 0.74 16.18 10.44
C LYS A 253 1.97 15.77 9.64
N VAL A 254 3.17 16.27 10.00
CA VAL A 254 4.44 15.88 9.38
C VAL A 254 4.64 14.36 9.44
N LYS A 255 4.37 13.75 10.58
CA LYS A 255 4.43 12.30 10.74
C LYS A 255 3.42 11.58 9.86
N ALA A 256 2.18 12.08 9.79
CA ALA A 256 1.14 11.50 8.96
C ALA A 256 1.54 11.53 7.47
N VAL A 257 1.96 12.69 6.96
CA VAL A 257 2.40 12.83 5.56
C VAL A 257 3.61 11.96 5.26
N SER A 258 4.62 11.94 6.16
CA SER A 258 5.81 11.10 6.01
C SER A 258 5.45 9.62 5.85
N ILE A 259 4.62 9.10 6.76
CA ILE A 259 4.24 7.68 6.76
C ILE A 259 3.35 7.36 5.56
N GLU A 260 2.39 8.22 5.24
CA GLU A 260 1.46 8.03 4.12
C GLU A 260 2.21 7.98 2.78
N VAL A 261 3.10 8.96 2.52
CA VAL A 261 3.89 9.00 1.28
C VAL A 261 4.82 7.78 1.17
N GLY A 262 5.44 7.37 2.26
CA GLY A 262 6.36 6.22 2.22
C GLY A 262 5.66 4.86 2.08
N MET A 263 4.38 4.72 2.45
CA MET A 263 3.66 3.45 2.46
C MET A 263 2.65 3.35 1.33
N GLN A 264 2.91 2.49 0.37
CA GLN A 264 2.11 2.34 -0.84
C GLN A 264 1.07 1.21 -0.74
N ASN A 265 0.02 1.29 -1.54
CA ASN A 265 -0.88 0.16 -1.78
C ASN A 265 -0.21 -0.88 -2.69
N SER A 266 0.74 -1.60 -2.11
CA SER A 266 1.54 -2.60 -2.80
C SER A 266 0.71 -3.80 -3.29
N GLY A 267 -0.43 -4.09 -2.64
CA GLY A 267 -1.38 -5.10 -3.11
C GLY A 267 -2.01 -4.72 -4.45
N LEU A 268 -2.40 -3.44 -4.60
CA LEU A 268 -2.91 -2.92 -5.86
C LEU A 268 -1.82 -2.96 -6.94
N ALA A 269 -0.61 -2.49 -6.64
CA ALA A 269 0.51 -2.54 -7.58
C ALA A 269 0.77 -3.97 -8.05
N THR A 270 0.79 -4.94 -7.15
CA THR A 270 0.98 -6.36 -7.45
C THR A 270 -0.12 -6.91 -8.35
N SER A 271 -1.39 -6.62 -8.05
CA SER A 271 -2.53 -7.09 -8.83
C SER A 271 -2.55 -6.49 -10.24
N LEU A 272 -2.31 -5.18 -10.38
CA LEU A 272 -2.25 -4.52 -11.67
C LEU A 272 -1.07 -5.01 -12.51
N ALA A 273 0.08 -5.23 -11.88
CA ALA A 273 1.25 -5.79 -12.57
C ALA A 273 0.96 -7.16 -13.17
N LEU A 274 0.33 -8.07 -12.40
CA LEU A 274 -0.07 -9.38 -12.91
C LEU A 274 -1.09 -9.30 -14.04
N LEU A 275 -2.06 -8.41 -13.92
CA LEU A 275 -3.12 -8.27 -14.91
C LEU A 275 -2.66 -7.67 -16.25
N HIS A 276 -1.68 -6.76 -16.21
CA HIS A 276 -1.35 -5.91 -17.36
C HIS A 276 0.09 -6.06 -17.86
N PHE A 277 1.04 -6.46 -17.00
CA PHE A 277 2.48 -6.45 -17.33
C PHE A 277 3.14 -7.82 -17.18
N GLY A 278 2.49 -8.75 -16.47
CA GLY A 278 2.99 -10.10 -16.26
C GLY A 278 3.66 -10.32 -14.90
N PRO A 279 4.06 -11.58 -14.62
CA PRO A 279 4.49 -11.99 -13.29
C PRO A 279 5.72 -11.25 -12.78
N ALA A 280 6.71 -10.95 -13.62
CA ALA A 280 7.94 -10.29 -13.21
C ALA A 280 7.70 -8.87 -12.68
N ALA A 281 6.81 -8.11 -13.31
CA ALA A 281 6.45 -6.78 -12.86
C ALA A 281 5.75 -6.75 -11.49
N ALA A 282 5.23 -7.89 -11.02
CA ALA A 282 4.60 -8.00 -9.70
C ALA A 282 5.63 -8.17 -8.55
N ILE A 283 6.87 -8.56 -8.84
CA ILE A 283 7.92 -8.78 -7.84
C ILE A 283 8.16 -7.55 -6.95
N PRO A 284 8.34 -6.32 -7.50
CA PRO A 284 8.55 -5.13 -6.67
C PRO A 284 7.40 -4.88 -5.70
N GLY A 285 6.15 -5.05 -6.13
CA GLY A 285 4.98 -4.88 -5.27
C GLY A 285 4.92 -5.90 -4.12
N ALA A 286 5.24 -7.16 -4.39
CA ALA A 286 5.29 -8.20 -3.38
C ALA A 286 6.40 -7.93 -2.34
N LEU A 287 7.62 -7.59 -2.80
CA LEU A 287 8.73 -7.25 -1.91
C LEU A 287 8.45 -5.97 -1.11
N PHE A 288 7.80 -4.99 -1.72
CA PHE A 288 7.36 -3.79 -1.04
C PHE A 288 6.34 -4.12 0.07
N SER A 289 5.41 -5.05 -0.16
CA SER A 289 4.46 -5.51 0.87
C SER A 289 5.16 -6.08 2.10
N VAL A 290 6.26 -6.82 1.90
CA VAL A 290 7.08 -7.33 3.01
C VAL A 290 7.77 -6.18 3.74
N TRP A 291 8.49 -5.36 2.98
CA TRP A 291 9.38 -4.34 3.54
C TRP A 291 8.63 -3.21 4.25
N HIS A 292 7.58 -2.63 3.65
CA HIS A 292 6.91 -1.46 4.21
C HIS A 292 6.21 -1.74 5.55
N ASN A 293 5.82 -3.00 5.81
CA ASN A 293 5.26 -3.38 7.11
C ASN A 293 6.34 -3.43 8.21
N ILE A 294 7.56 -3.85 7.86
CA ILE A 294 8.71 -3.83 8.77
C ILE A 294 9.15 -2.38 9.03
N SER A 295 9.46 -1.66 7.96
CA SER A 295 9.95 -0.28 8.02
C SER A 295 8.94 0.67 8.64
N GLY A 296 7.65 0.50 8.35
CA GLY A 296 6.56 1.28 8.94
C GLY A 296 6.49 1.13 10.46
N SER A 297 6.60 -0.10 10.96
CA SER A 297 6.65 -0.37 12.39
C SER A 297 7.88 0.25 13.05
N LEU A 298 9.05 0.17 12.40
CA LEU A 298 10.28 0.81 12.90
C LEU A 298 10.17 2.33 12.88
N ALA A 299 9.67 2.91 11.79
CA ALA A 299 9.45 4.35 11.66
C ALA A 299 8.46 4.87 12.69
N ALA A 300 7.34 4.17 12.91
CA ALA A 300 6.35 4.53 13.91
C ALA A 300 6.95 4.53 15.32
N ASN A 301 7.71 3.49 15.69
CA ASN A 301 8.40 3.42 16.98
C ASN A 301 9.42 4.55 17.17
N TYR A 302 10.20 4.85 16.14
CA TYR A 302 11.19 5.94 16.17
C TYR A 302 10.51 7.30 16.35
N LEU A 303 9.49 7.58 15.55
CA LEU A 303 8.75 8.84 15.57
C LEU A 303 7.95 9.04 16.86
N SER A 304 7.46 7.96 17.50
CA SER A 304 6.72 8.03 18.77
C SER A 304 7.61 8.47 19.94
N ARG A 305 8.90 8.12 19.94
CA ARG A 305 9.86 8.40 21.04
C ARG A 305 10.32 9.86 21.11
N ARG A 306 10.35 10.57 19.97
CA ARG A 306 10.86 11.96 19.94
C ARG A 306 10.01 12.96 20.71
N ILE A 307 8.74 12.68 21.00
CA ILE A 307 7.86 13.59 21.79
C ILE A 307 8.17 13.53 23.30
N LYS A 308 8.69 12.42 23.82
CA LYS A 308 9.04 12.32 25.25
C LYS A 308 10.21 13.21 25.69
N LYS A 309 10.97 13.79 24.74
CA LYS A 309 12.11 14.67 25.03
C LYS A 309 11.80 16.17 24.90
N GLN A 310 10.56 16.54 24.53
CA GLN A 310 10.15 17.95 24.36
C GLN A 310 9.04 18.37 25.35
N ILE A 311 8.67 17.52 26.31
CA ILE A 311 7.85 17.81 27.47
C ILE A 311 8.72 17.67 28.72
#